data_efe4836c792e9ec817271b7fdbc55d32
#
_entry.id   efe4836c792e9ec817271b7fdbc55d32
#
_cell.length_a   1.000
_cell.length_b   1.000
_cell.length_c   1.000
_cell.angle_alpha   90.00
_cell.angle_beta   90.00
_cell.angle_gamma   90.00
#
_symmetry.space_group_name_H-M   'P 1'
#
loop_
_entity.id
_entity.type
_entity.pdbx_description
1 polymer ?
#
loop_
_entity_poly.entity_id
_entity_poly.type
_entity_poly.pdbx_seq_one_letter_code
_entity_poly.pdbx_strand_id
1 'polypeptide(L)'
;MERENINNGNTLNHIPVNKVKRATSLLSAGVKLSGNYLRYYGEKVLKVEGSRGRLDKKNARDIYDSLKTLKGSALKVAQMLSMENNLLPSAYVEQFSLSQFSVPPLSWPLVNKLVKKYLGKSAHLIFDTFDVNSKNAASIGQVHHASLNGNELAVK
;
A
#
# COMPACT_ATOMS: atom_id res chain seq x y z
N MET A 1 -11.30 -7.01 -26.37
CA MET A 1 -11.12 -7.84 -25.15
C MET A 1 -10.95 -6.85 -24.00
N GLU A 2 -12.10 -6.38 -23.46
CA GLU A 2 -12.17 -5.42 -22.37
C GLU A 2 -11.70 -6.10 -21.08
N ARG A 3 -10.64 -5.59 -20.50
CA ARG A 3 -10.28 -5.97 -19.13
C ARG A 3 -11.19 -5.16 -18.21
N GLU A 4 -12.18 -5.81 -17.66
CA GLU A 4 -13.03 -5.29 -16.58
C GLU A 4 -12.13 -4.75 -15.46
N ASN A 5 -12.31 -3.49 -15.19
CA ASN A 5 -11.61 -2.73 -14.15
C ASN A 5 -12.22 -3.11 -12.79
N ILE A 6 -11.72 -4.20 -12.19
CA ILE A 6 -12.11 -4.60 -10.83
C ILE A 6 -11.41 -3.64 -9.86
N ASN A 7 -11.95 -2.43 -9.76
CA ASN A 7 -11.54 -1.45 -8.77
C ASN A 7 -12.55 -1.45 -7.60
N ASN A 8 -12.73 -2.62 -6.97
CA ASN A 8 -13.58 -2.79 -5.82
C ASN A 8 -12.85 -2.45 -4.52
N GLY A 9 -13.14 -1.27 -3.98
CA GLY A 9 -13.27 -1.07 -2.54
C GLY A 9 -12.03 -0.69 -1.72
N ASN A 10 -10.81 -0.68 -2.24
CA ASN A 10 -9.61 -0.41 -1.44
C ASN A 10 -8.86 0.86 -1.88
N THR A 11 -9.50 2.02 -1.78
CA THR A 11 -8.80 3.30 -1.94
C THR A 11 -8.23 3.78 -0.62
N LEU A 12 -7.05 4.40 -0.64
CA LEU A 12 -6.46 5.01 0.55
C LEU A 12 -6.99 6.44 0.74
N ASN A 13 -7.70 6.66 1.83
CA ASN A 13 -8.23 7.96 2.22
C ASN A 13 -7.21 8.84 2.96
N HIS A 14 -6.11 8.25 3.42
CA HIS A 14 -5.08 8.93 4.19
C HIS A 14 -3.70 8.33 3.96
N ILE A 15 -2.72 9.18 3.66
CA ILE A 15 -1.29 8.83 3.74
C ILE A 15 -0.74 9.49 5.01
N PRO A 16 -0.06 8.74 5.90
CA PRO A 16 0.58 9.32 7.07
C PRO A 16 1.81 10.13 6.63
N VAL A 17 1.62 11.42 6.33
CA VAL A 17 2.70 12.36 5.96
C VAL A 17 3.44 12.91 7.16
N ASN A 18 2.84 12.86 8.35
CA ASN A 18 3.43 13.37 9.58
C ASN A 18 4.32 12.30 10.25
N LYS A 19 5.50 12.69 10.74
CA LYS A 19 6.45 11.79 11.41
C LYS A 19 5.80 11.00 12.56
N VAL A 20 4.95 11.64 13.35
CA VAL A 20 4.22 11.01 14.45
C VAL A 20 3.28 9.91 13.97
N LYS A 21 2.49 10.17 12.92
CA LYS A 21 1.56 9.17 12.36
C LYS A 21 2.28 8.00 11.71
N ARG A 22 3.45 8.23 11.12
CA ARG A 22 4.30 7.16 10.58
C ARG A 22 4.87 6.31 11.72
N ALA A 23 5.34 6.94 12.79
CA ALA A 23 5.83 6.25 13.98
C ALA A 23 4.73 5.41 14.64
N THR A 24 3.50 5.93 14.77
CA THR A 24 2.37 5.15 15.31
C THR A 24 1.98 3.96 14.44
N SER A 25 2.08 4.06 13.11
CA SER A 25 1.85 2.90 12.23
C SER A 25 2.90 1.79 12.45
N LEU A 26 4.17 2.16 12.62
CA LEU A 26 5.24 1.21 12.93
C LEU A 26 5.07 0.61 14.35
N LEU A 27 4.69 1.43 15.32
CA LEU A 27 4.44 0.98 16.69
C LEU A 27 3.27 -0.02 16.73
N SER A 28 2.19 0.25 16.00
CA SER A 28 1.05 -0.67 15.90
C SER A 28 1.44 -2.02 15.25
N ALA A 29 2.34 -2.00 14.27
CA ALA A 29 2.91 -3.22 13.71
C ALA A 29 3.69 -4.01 14.78
N GLY A 30 4.52 -3.33 15.56
CA GLY A 30 5.27 -3.94 16.67
C GLY A 30 4.35 -4.62 17.70
N VAL A 31 3.25 -3.97 18.08
CA VAL A 31 2.25 -4.54 19.01
C VAL A 31 1.60 -5.79 18.41
N LYS A 32 1.21 -5.77 17.11
CA LYS A 32 0.65 -6.95 16.44
C LYS A 32 1.65 -8.10 16.40
N LEU A 33 2.90 -7.83 16.04
CA LEU A 33 3.96 -8.85 16.03
C LEU A 33 4.17 -9.45 17.42
N SER A 34 4.22 -8.62 18.47
CA SER A 34 4.34 -9.11 19.86
C SER A 34 3.17 -10.04 20.22
N GLY A 35 1.93 -9.69 19.88
CA GLY A 35 0.76 -10.55 20.07
C GLY A 35 0.84 -11.87 19.31
N ASN A 36 1.36 -11.84 18.07
CA ASN A 36 1.57 -13.07 17.28
C ASN A 36 2.60 -14.00 17.91
N TYR A 37 3.68 -13.44 18.48
CA TYR A 37 4.68 -14.21 19.21
C TYR A 37 4.13 -14.79 20.53
N LEU A 38 3.36 -14.02 21.30
CA LEU A 38 2.71 -14.54 22.51
C LEU A 38 1.80 -15.74 22.19
N ARG A 39 1.01 -15.62 21.15
CA ARG A 39 0.18 -16.75 20.66
C ARG A 39 1.02 -17.93 20.24
N TYR A 40 2.08 -17.71 19.48
CA TYR A 40 2.98 -18.79 19.04
C TYR A 40 3.59 -19.53 20.23
N TYR A 41 4.06 -18.81 21.26
CA TYR A 41 4.61 -19.45 22.45
C TYR A 41 3.55 -20.27 23.20
N GLY A 42 2.31 -19.76 23.31
CA GLY A 42 1.19 -20.53 23.85
C GLY A 42 0.91 -21.81 23.06
N GLU A 43 0.83 -21.72 21.73
CA GLU A 43 0.63 -22.87 20.84
C GLU A 43 1.80 -23.85 20.93
N LYS A 44 3.04 -23.38 21.08
CA LYS A 44 4.23 -24.21 21.24
C LYS A 44 4.22 -25.01 22.55
N VAL A 45 3.80 -24.38 23.65
CA VAL A 45 3.63 -25.08 24.95
C VAL A 45 2.58 -26.19 24.84
N LEU A 46 1.50 -25.94 24.10
CA LEU A 46 0.43 -26.92 23.83
C LEU A 46 0.78 -27.93 22.74
N LYS A 47 2.02 -27.90 22.20
CA LYS A 47 2.51 -28.78 21.13
C LYS A 47 1.62 -28.75 19.86
N VAL A 48 1.05 -27.62 19.51
CA VAL A 48 0.21 -27.47 18.32
C VAL A 48 1.08 -27.48 17.07
N GLU A 49 0.88 -28.44 16.18
CA GLU A 49 1.62 -28.56 14.93
C GLU A 49 1.43 -27.36 14.01
N GLY A 50 2.45 -27.04 13.22
CA GLY A 50 2.41 -25.93 12.24
C GLY A 50 2.36 -24.52 12.85
N SER A 51 2.53 -24.37 14.16
CA SER A 51 2.49 -23.08 14.87
C SER A 51 3.51 -22.07 14.30
N ARG A 52 4.71 -22.53 13.92
CA ARG A 52 5.75 -21.68 13.31
C ARG A 52 5.32 -21.13 11.96
N GLY A 53 4.78 -21.97 11.07
CA GLY A 53 4.31 -21.52 9.75
C GLY A 53 3.15 -20.51 9.85
N ARG A 54 2.25 -20.71 10.83
CA ARG A 54 1.18 -19.72 11.10
C ARG A 54 1.74 -18.40 11.60
N LEU A 55 2.73 -18.44 12.49
CA LEU A 55 3.43 -17.22 12.96
C LEU A 55 4.04 -16.46 11.79
N ASP A 56 4.83 -17.14 10.95
CA ASP A 56 5.53 -16.51 9.84
C ASP A 56 4.55 -15.88 8.83
N LYS A 57 3.49 -16.61 8.45
CA LYS A 57 2.44 -16.06 7.55
C LYS A 57 1.74 -14.84 8.14
N LYS A 58 1.41 -14.87 9.42
CA LYS A 58 0.72 -13.76 10.08
C LYS A 58 1.62 -12.55 10.23
N ASN A 59 2.87 -12.75 10.66
CA ASN A 59 3.86 -11.69 10.75
C ASN A 59 4.14 -11.05 9.39
N ALA A 60 4.33 -11.86 8.34
CA ALA A 60 4.54 -11.38 6.98
C ALA A 60 3.40 -10.47 6.53
N ARG A 61 2.15 -10.87 6.78
CA ARG A 61 0.96 -10.08 6.45
C ARG A 61 0.89 -8.78 7.24
N ASP A 62 1.07 -8.82 8.56
CA ASP A 62 0.98 -7.64 9.42
C ASP A 62 2.07 -6.60 9.08
N ILE A 63 3.28 -7.06 8.76
CA ILE A 63 4.38 -6.19 8.29
C ILE A 63 4.03 -5.60 6.92
N TYR A 64 3.60 -6.42 5.97
CA TYR A 64 3.23 -5.96 4.64
C TYR A 64 2.12 -4.90 4.66
N ASP A 65 1.05 -5.12 5.42
CA ASP A 65 -0.05 -4.17 5.56
C ASP A 65 0.41 -2.83 6.15
N SER A 66 1.37 -2.88 7.06
CA SER A 66 1.99 -1.67 7.63
C SER A 66 2.83 -0.92 6.59
N LEU A 67 3.65 -1.62 5.82
CA LEU A 67 4.45 -1.04 4.74
C LEU A 67 3.56 -0.48 3.62
N LYS A 68 2.48 -1.19 3.27
CA LYS A 68 1.48 -0.76 2.29
C LYS A 68 0.79 0.55 2.70
N THR A 69 0.45 0.68 3.99
CA THR A 69 -0.15 1.91 4.53
C THR A 69 0.82 3.09 4.49
N LEU A 70 2.11 2.86 4.74
CA LEU A 70 3.14 3.89 4.70
C LEU A 70 3.45 4.38 3.30
N LYS A 71 3.19 3.57 2.25
CA LYS A 71 3.51 3.85 0.84
C LYS A 71 4.97 4.30 0.61
N GLY A 72 5.23 4.85 -0.56
CA GLY A 72 6.52 5.44 -0.90
C GLY A 72 7.69 4.48 -0.70
N SER A 73 8.74 4.95 -0.05
CA SER A 73 9.97 4.19 0.18
C SER A 73 9.76 2.92 1.02
N ALA A 74 8.81 2.92 1.96
CA ALA A 74 8.53 1.74 2.79
C ALA A 74 7.99 0.57 1.95
N LEU A 75 7.07 0.85 1.02
CA LEU A 75 6.55 -0.16 0.12
C LEU A 75 7.62 -0.61 -0.90
N LYS A 76 8.51 0.31 -1.31
CA LYS A 76 9.65 -0.04 -2.18
C LYS A 76 10.60 -1.02 -1.50
N VAL A 77 10.83 -0.87 -0.20
CA VAL A 77 11.61 -1.86 0.58
C VAL A 77 10.95 -3.23 0.55
N ALA A 78 9.61 -3.32 0.72
CA ALA A 78 8.91 -4.60 0.60
C ALA A 78 9.10 -5.24 -0.79
N GLN A 79 9.06 -4.44 -1.86
CA GLN A 79 9.32 -4.91 -3.23
C GLN A 79 10.75 -5.45 -3.38
N MET A 80 11.74 -4.76 -2.84
CA MET A 80 13.13 -5.22 -2.88
C MET A 80 13.32 -6.52 -2.09
N LEU A 81 12.77 -6.60 -0.89
CA LEU A 81 12.86 -7.79 -0.05
C LEU A 81 12.14 -9.01 -0.66
N SER A 82 11.10 -8.80 -1.46
CA SER A 82 10.42 -9.88 -2.16
C SER A 82 11.24 -10.52 -3.28
N MET A 83 12.31 -9.88 -3.71
CA MET A 83 13.23 -10.42 -4.74
C MET A 83 14.36 -11.24 -4.12
N GLU A 84 14.53 -11.20 -2.81
CA GLU A 84 15.63 -11.84 -2.08
C GLU A 84 15.16 -13.14 -1.40
N ASN A 85 15.19 -14.23 -2.16
CA ASN A 85 14.67 -15.53 -1.71
C ASN A 85 15.46 -16.16 -0.53
N ASN A 86 16.70 -15.72 -0.31
CA ASN A 86 17.58 -16.32 0.70
C ASN A 86 17.61 -15.57 2.04
N LEU A 87 17.06 -14.35 2.10
CA LEU A 87 17.11 -13.52 3.30
C LEU A 87 15.90 -13.72 4.22
N LEU A 88 14.76 -14.12 3.66
CA LEU A 88 13.50 -14.20 4.38
C LEU A 88 12.86 -15.57 4.23
N PRO A 89 12.10 -16.05 5.24
CA PRO A 89 11.25 -17.21 5.07
C PRO A 89 10.26 -17.04 3.91
N SER A 90 9.93 -18.12 3.21
CA SER A 90 9.09 -18.12 2.01
C SER A 90 7.75 -17.38 2.19
N ALA A 91 7.14 -17.49 3.37
CA ALA A 91 5.90 -16.79 3.69
C ALA A 91 6.01 -15.26 3.60
N TYR A 92 7.19 -14.69 3.89
CA TYR A 92 7.44 -13.24 3.76
C TYR A 92 7.67 -12.86 2.30
N VAL A 93 8.45 -13.66 1.57
CA VAL A 93 8.69 -13.44 0.13
C VAL A 93 7.37 -13.47 -0.63
N GLU A 94 6.53 -14.47 -0.39
CA GLU A 94 5.19 -14.61 -0.99
C GLU A 94 4.31 -13.37 -0.68
N GLN A 95 4.23 -12.99 0.58
CA GLN A 95 3.40 -11.85 0.98
C GLN A 95 3.91 -10.52 0.40
N PHE A 96 5.23 -10.32 0.36
CA PHE A 96 5.83 -9.08 -0.15
C PHE A 96 5.80 -8.99 -1.67
N SER A 97 5.77 -10.12 -2.39
CA SER A 97 5.61 -10.13 -3.83
C SER A 97 4.29 -9.49 -4.29
N LEU A 98 3.27 -9.49 -3.45
CA LEU A 98 2.01 -8.79 -3.71
C LEU A 98 2.22 -7.28 -3.92
N SER A 99 3.28 -6.69 -3.34
CA SER A 99 3.62 -5.28 -3.54
C SER A 99 4.03 -4.94 -4.98
N GLN A 100 4.40 -5.94 -5.77
CA GLN A 100 4.77 -5.76 -7.18
C GLN A 100 3.55 -5.56 -8.08
N PHE A 101 2.39 -6.11 -7.69
CA PHE A 101 1.22 -6.19 -8.55
C PHE A 101 0.08 -5.25 -8.16
N SER A 102 -0.01 -4.83 -6.91
CA SER A 102 -1.20 -4.14 -6.41
C SER A 102 -0.87 -3.11 -5.33
N VAL A 103 -0.96 -1.85 -5.71
CA VAL A 103 -0.94 -0.73 -4.76
C VAL A 103 -2.30 -0.05 -4.80
N PRO A 104 -3.02 0.06 -3.66
CA PRO A 104 -4.30 0.74 -3.64
C PRO A 104 -4.16 2.20 -4.10
N PRO A 105 -5.02 2.68 -4.99
CA PRO A 105 -5.02 4.08 -5.39
C PRO A 105 -5.41 4.99 -4.23
N LEU A 106 -5.03 6.25 -4.30
CA LEU A 106 -5.54 7.30 -3.41
C LEU A 106 -7.00 7.59 -3.76
N SER A 107 -7.80 7.90 -2.75
CA SER A 107 -9.16 8.36 -2.97
C SER A 107 -9.19 9.73 -3.67
N TRP A 108 -10.23 9.99 -4.44
CA TRP A 108 -10.41 11.27 -5.14
C TRP A 108 -10.27 12.51 -4.24
N PRO A 109 -10.87 12.58 -3.05
CA PRO A 109 -10.70 13.76 -2.19
C PRO A 109 -9.23 14.03 -1.84
N LEU A 110 -8.44 12.96 -1.66
CA LEU A 110 -7.00 13.10 -1.37
C LEU A 110 -6.23 13.53 -2.60
N VAL A 111 -6.54 13.01 -3.78
CA VAL A 111 -5.95 13.43 -5.06
C VAL A 111 -6.21 14.92 -5.29
N ASN A 112 -7.46 15.36 -5.21
CA ASN A 112 -7.84 16.76 -5.44
C ASN A 112 -7.19 17.70 -4.41
N LYS A 113 -7.03 17.25 -3.16
CA LYS A 113 -6.28 17.99 -2.14
C LYS A 113 -4.80 18.16 -2.51
N LEU A 114 -4.18 17.13 -3.09
CA LEU A 114 -2.79 17.19 -3.55
C LEU A 114 -2.65 18.10 -4.77
N VAL A 115 -3.54 17.98 -5.77
CA VAL A 115 -3.59 18.87 -6.93
C VAL A 115 -3.71 20.31 -6.48
N LYS A 116 -4.66 20.64 -5.61
CA LYS A 116 -4.84 21.98 -5.07
C LYS A 116 -3.60 22.48 -4.31
N LYS A 117 -2.94 21.61 -3.56
CA LYS A 117 -1.72 21.96 -2.81
C LYS A 117 -0.56 22.32 -3.73
N TYR A 118 -0.35 21.57 -4.81
CA TYR A 118 0.82 21.74 -5.67
C TYR A 118 0.58 22.64 -6.88
N LEU A 119 -0.65 22.68 -7.40
CA LEU A 119 -1.02 23.49 -8.57
C LEU A 119 -1.87 24.72 -8.22
N GLY A 120 -2.17 24.92 -6.93
CA GLY A 120 -2.87 26.10 -6.44
C GLY A 120 -4.40 26.07 -6.60
N LYS A 121 -4.94 25.25 -7.50
CA LYS A 121 -6.38 25.12 -7.79
C LYS A 121 -6.80 23.66 -7.80
N SER A 122 -8.10 23.40 -7.63
CA SER A 122 -8.67 22.06 -7.76
C SER A 122 -8.58 21.56 -9.20
N ALA A 123 -8.51 20.23 -9.41
CA ALA A 123 -8.33 19.65 -10.73
C ALA A 123 -9.35 20.15 -11.76
N HIS A 124 -10.63 20.22 -11.40
CA HIS A 124 -11.71 20.69 -12.27
C HIS A 124 -11.64 22.21 -12.62
N LEU A 125 -10.76 22.97 -11.98
CA LEU A 125 -10.50 24.38 -12.31
C LEU A 125 -9.23 24.56 -13.15
N ILE A 126 -8.48 23.50 -13.37
CA ILE A 126 -7.22 23.51 -14.14
C ILE A 126 -7.41 22.81 -15.47
N PHE A 127 -8.03 21.63 -15.44
CA PHE A 127 -8.17 20.74 -16.59
C PHE A 127 -9.58 20.83 -17.17
N ASP A 128 -9.70 20.69 -18.48
CA ASP A 128 -10.99 20.60 -19.18
C ASP A 128 -11.75 19.34 -18.74
N THR A 129 -11.02 18.22 -18.65
CA THR A 129 -11.48 16.94 -18.07
C THR A 129 -10.44 16.37 -17.14
N PHE A 130 -10.85 15.63 -16.12
CA PHE A 130 -9.96 14.91 -15.21
C PHE A 130 -10.64 13.64 -14.70
N ASP A 131 -10.08 12.49 -15.03
CA ASP A 131 -10.62 11.20 -14.58
C ASP A 131 -10.44 11.06 -13.07
N VAL A 132 -11.56 10.88 -12.36
CA VAL A 132 -11.58 10.68 -10.89
C VAL A 132 -10.85 9.40 -10.51
N ASN A 133 -11.02 8.35 -11.33
CA ASN A 133 -10.35 7.06 -11.12
C ASN A 133 -8.98 7.06 -11.79
N SER A 134 -7.95 6.61 -11.05
CA SER A 134 -6.63 6.48 -11.64
C SER A 134 -6.59 5.33 -12.66
N LYS A 135 -5.89 5.55 -13.77
CA LYS A 135 -5.60 4.49 -14.76
C LYS A 135 -4.57 3.49 -14.21
N ASN A 136 -3.63 4.00 -13.40
CA ASN A 136 -2.59 3.18 -12.78
C ASN A 136 -2.22 3.74 -11.40
N ALA A 137 -1.89 2.85 -10.47
CA ALA A 137 -1.38 3.22 -9.15
C ALA A 137 -0.06 2.48 -8.86
N ALA A 138 0.92 3.20 -8.34
CA ALA A 138 2.23 2.68 -7.96
C ALA A 138 2.59 3.08 -6.54
N SER A 139 3.72 2.56 -6.02
CA SER A 139 4.17 2.82 -4.64
C SER A 139 4.38 4.30 -4.33
N ILE A 140 4.80 5.10 -5.31
CA ILE A 140 5.13 6.52 -5.15
C ILE A 140 4.17 7.48 -5.86
N GLY A 141 3.15 6.98 -6.56
CA GLY A 141 2.21 7.83 -7.29
C GLY A 141 1.10 7.08 -7.97
N GLN A 142 0.23 7.80 -8.64
CA GLN A 142 -0.79 7.25 -9.52
C GLN A 142 -0.97 8.16 -10.73
N VAL A 143 -1.51 7.61 -11.80
CA VAL A 143 -1.69 8.33 -13.07
C VAL A 143 -3.17 8.47 -13.35
N HIS A 144 -3.60 9.70 -13.65
CA HIS A 144 -4.94 10.03 -14.11
C HIS A 144 -4.88 10.51 -15.55
N HIS A 145 -5.90 10.18 -16.30
CA HIS A 145 -6.14 10.76 -17.61
C HIS A 145 -6.82 12.14 -17.42
N ALA A 146 -6.40 13.12 -18.18
CA ALA A 146 -6.95 14.48 -18.15
C ALA A 146 -6.84 15.11 -19.55
N SER A 147 -7.56 16.20 -19.78
CA SER A 147 -7.37 17.04 -20.96
C SER A 147 -7.17 18.49 -20.57
N LEU A 148 -6.41 19.22 -21.38
CA LEU A 148 -6.18 20.66 -21.19
C LEU A 148 -5.95 21.32 -22.56
N ASN A 149 -6.76 22.32 -22.89
CA ASN A 149 -6.72 23.03 -24.17
C ASN A 149 -6.81 22.08 -25.37
N GLY A 150 -7.67 21.05 -25.27
CA GLY A 150 -7.85 20.04 -26.30
C GLY A 150 -6.75 18.98 -26.41
N ASN A 151 -5.73 19.01 -25.54
CA ASN A 151 -4.67 18.01 -25.51
C ASN A 151 -4.91 16.99 -24.40
N GLU A 152 -4.71 15.70 -24.75
CA GLU A 152 -4.79 14.59 -23.82
C GLU A 152 -3.52 14.50 -22.94
N LEU A 153 -3.69 14.33 -21.64
CA LEU A 153 -2.61 14.37 -20.66
C LEU A 153 -2.63 13.14 -19.74
N ALA A 154 -1.45 12.69 -19.37
CA ALA A 154 -1.25 11.76 -18.26
C ALA A 154 -0.73 12.54 -17.04
N VAL A 155 -1.60 12.78 -16.07
CA VAL A 155 -1.26 13.52 -14.85
C VAL A 155 -0.82 12.53 -13.76
N LYS A 156 0.43 12.72 -13.27
CA LYS A 156 1.05 11.86 -12.26
C LYS A 156 1.28 12.63 -10.95
#